data_42dd0e57b1a9b5d7cc999d55d18aa479
#
_entry.id   42dd0e57b1a9b5d7cc999d55d18aa479
#
_cell.length_a   1.000
_cell.length_b   1.000
_cell.length_c   1.000
_cell.angle_alpha   90.00
_cell.angle_beta   90.00
_cell.angle_gamma   90.00
#
_symmetry.space_group_name_H-M   'P 1'
#
loop_
_entity.id
_entity.type
_entity.pdbx_description
1 polymer ?
#
loop_
_entity_poly.entity_id
_entity_poly.type
_entity_poly.pdbx_seq_one_letter_code
_entity_poly.pdbx_strand_id
1 'polypeptide(L)'
;LFELIGLGALIGLLLALRISPVRAVIYAWNPLLLVEGWGSGHLDAMVVPAVVGAMWASVAGRHALAGGLLAAGTLLKLYPAALLPLLLGPATLPVLGAFAAGLVLGYAPVASGGLSVLGSLPRYLVEEYFNPGLLRSVVDFPGIEAAALTVWVLWMGLCRREAPLPARALPVIGGVLLLSPNLFPWYALWLVPVLAAVPSLPWIAFTGTLAMAYTFFLQDPWAIPWWARAVEAAPLAAGAGWWLYRRWPLDALAERSA
;
A
#
# COMPACT_ATOMS: atom_id res chain seq x y z
N LEU A 1 12.13 10.21 13.55
CA LEU A 1 10.98 10.64 14.34
C LEU A 1 9.70 9.96 13.84
N PHE A 2 9.36 10.03 12.54
CA PHE A 2 8.11 9.52 11.99
C PHE A 2 8.00 8.00 12.11
N GLU A 3 9.08 7.27 11.93
CA GLU A 3 9.13 5.81 12.12
C GLU A 3 8.79 5.40 13.57
N LEU A 4 9.26 6.18 14.56
CA LEU A 4 8.93 5.94 15.96
C LEU A 4 7.45 6.24 16.25
N ILE A 5 6.90 7.30 15.66
CA ILE A 5 5.46 7.60 15.76
C ILE A 5 4.67 6.47 15.08
N GLY A 6 5.10 6.02 13.92
CA GLY A 6 4.50 4.89 13.19
C GLY A 6 4.55 3.59 14.00
N LEU A 7 5.68 3.30 14.65
CA LEU A 7 5.83 2.14 15.52
C LEU A 7 4.89 2.24 16.74
N GLY A 8 4.80 3.41 17.37
CA GLY A 8 3.88 3.63 18.49
C GLY A 8 2.41 3.45 18.06
N ALA A 9 2.02 4.00 16.91
CA ALA A 9 0.68 3.83 16.35
C ALA A 9 0.40 2.36 16.00
N LEU A 10 1.40 1.63 15.47
CA LEU A 10 1.28 0.20 15.17
C LEU A 10 1.08 -0.62 16.45
N ILE A 11 1.86 -0.38 17.50
CA ILE A 11 1.69 -1.05 18.77
C ILE A 11 0.27 -0.79 19.32
N GLY A 12 -0.22 0.46 19.25
CA GLY A 12 -1.58 0.81 19.62
C GLY A 12 -2.64 0.06 18.81
N LEU A 13 -2.45 -0.07 17.49
CA LEU A 13 -3.32 -0.84 16.60
C LEU A 13 -3.33 -2.34 16.97
N LEU A 14 -2.14 -2.93 17.16
CA LEU A 14 -2.01 -4.35 17.52
C LEU A 14 -2.72 -4.66 18.84
N LEU A 15 -2.51 -3.81 19.86
CA LEU A 15 -3.17 -3.95 21.16
C LEU A 15 -4.70 -3.81 21.03
N ALA A 16 -5.19 -2.84 20.27
CA ALA A 16 -6.62 -2.66 20.03
C ALA A 16 -7.26 -3.86 19.31
N LEU A 17 -6.50 -4.55 18.48
CA LEU A 17 -6.92 -5.78 17.78
C LEU A 17 -6.67 -7.05 18.62
N ARG A 18 -6.14 -6.94 19.84
CA ARG A 18 -5.73 -8.07 20.69
C ARG A 18 -4.68 -8.97 20.04
N ILE A 19 -3.82 -8.38 19.24
CA ILE A 19 -2.66 -9.04 18.61
C ILE A 19 -1.42 -8.74 19.42
N SER A 20 -0.53 -9.72 19.56
CA SER A 20 0.73 -9.56 20.32
C SER A 20 1.55 -8.37 19.76
N PRO A 21 1.92 -7.39 20.60
CA PRO A 21 2.73 -6.24 20.18
C PRO A 21 4.14 -6.64 19.72
N VAL A 22 4.62 -7.85 20.07
CA VAL A 22 5.89 -8.39 19.57
C VAL A 22 5.92 -8.46 18.04
N ARG A 23 4.75 -8.60 17.39
CA ARG A 23 4.67 -8.58 15.93
C ARG A 23 5.11 -7.26 15.31
N ALA A 24 5.20 -6.17 16.07
CA ALA A 24 5.77 -4.92 15.61
C ALA A 24 7.24 -5.06 15.15
N VAL A 25 7.93 -6.13 15.54
CA VAL A 25 9.27 -6.48 15.03
C VAL A 25 9.27 -6.66 13.51
N ILE A 26 8.17 -7.16 12.92
CA ILE A 26 8.03 -7.31 11.46
C ILE A 26 8.13 -5.94 10.77
N TYR A 27 7.63 -4.89 11.39
CA TYR A 27 7.80 -3.52 10.91
C TYR A 27 9.20 -2.98 11.26
N ALA A 28 9.56 -2.99 12.54
CA ALA A 28 10.77 -2.33 13.04
C ALA A 28 12.07 -2.93 12.47
N TRP A 29 12.07 -4.20 12.09
CA TRP A 29 13.23 -4.94 11.56
C TRP A 29 13.12 -5.23 10.06
N ASN A 30 12.13 -4.65 9.39
CA ASN A 30 11.98 -4.85 7.95
C ASN A 30 13.13 -4.15 7.21
N PRO A 31 13.86 -4.84 6.32
CA PRO A 31 14.97 -4.23 5.58
C PRO A 31 14.55 -2.99 4.77
N LEU A 32 13.35 -3.00 4.20
CA LEU A 32 12.82 -1.86 3.45
C LEU A 32 12.69 -0.62 4.35
N LEU A 33 12.15 -0.78 5.57
CA LEU A 33 12.05 0.33 6.50
C LEU A 33 13.42 0.87 6.91
N LEU A 34 14.39 -0.02 7.13
CA LEU A 34 15.75 0.37 7.53
C LEU A 34 16.44 1.16 6.43
N VAL A 35 16.27 0.76 5.17
CA VAL A 35 16.90 1.44 4.01
C VAL A 35 16.13 2.69 3.61
N GLU A 36 14.82 2.57 3.34
CA GLU A 36 14.03 3.64 2.74
C GLU A 36 13.48 4.65 3.76
N GLY A 37 13.17 4.18 4.97
CA GLY A 37 12.69 5.04 6.04
C GLY A 37 13.83 5.70 6.80
N TRP A 38 14.68 4.91 7.46
CA TRP A 38 15.75 5.42 8.31
C TRP A 38 16.97 5.90 7.51
N GLY A 39 17.36 5.14 6.48
CA GLY A 39 18.56 5.43 5.69
C GLY A 39 18.36 6.57 4.71
N SER A 40 17.37 6.44 3.82
CA SER A 40 17.15 7.39 2.72
C SER A 40 16.24 8.56 3.09
N GLY A 41 15.43 8.43 4.16
CA GLY A 41 14.56 9.50 4.63
C GLY A 41 13.44 9.88 3.65
N HIS A 42 12.92 8.90 2.90
CA HIS A 42 11.83 9.15 1.95
C HIS A 42 10.57 9.69 2.64
N LEU A 43 9.86 10.61 1.97
CA LEU A 43 8.61 11.22 2.46
C LEU A 43 7.56 10.15 2.83
N ASP A 44 7.62 9.00 2.21
CA ASP A 44 6.72 7.86 2.49
C ASP A 44 6.81 7.39 3.95
N ALA A 45 7.94 7.60 4.62
CA ALA A 45 8.07 7.35 6.07
C ALA A 45 7.13 8.23 6.91
N MET A 46 6.75 9.42 6.43
CA MET A 46 5.75 10.28 7.08
C MET A 46 4.30 9.80 6.83
N VAL A 47 4.07 9.08 5.73
CA VAL A 47 2.75 8.51 5.40
C VAL A 47 2.39 7.38 6.36
N VAL A 48 3.38 6.57 6.78
CA VAL A 48 3.15 5.41 7.63
C VAL A 48 2.42 5.76 8.93
N PRO A 49 2.86 6.72 9.77
CA PRO A 49 2.15 7.06 10.99
C PRO A 49 0.73 7.57 10.74
N ALA A 50 0.48 8.29 9.65
CA ALA A 50 -0.83 8.77 9.28
C ALA A 50 -1.78 7.61 8.93
N VAL A 51 -1.32 6.67 8.10
CA VAL A 51 -2.10 5.49 7.68
C VAL A 51 -2.37 4.54 8.86
N VAL A 52 -1.34 4.21 9.62
CA VAL A 52 -1.48 3.30 10.77
C VAL A 52 -2.32 3.95 11.87
N GLY A 53 -2.11 5.24 12.11
CA GLY A 53 -2.91 6.03 13.03
C GLY A 53 -4.38 6.11 12.63
N ALA A 54 -4.69 6.25 11.32
CA ALA A 54 -6.05 6.22 10.80
C ALA A 54 -6.71 4.85 11.05
N MET A 55 -5.99 3.75 10.79
CA MET A 55 -6.50 2.40 11.08
C MET A 55 -6.72 2.20 12.59
N TRP A 56 -5.77 2.62 13.43
CA TRP A 56 -5.91 2.52 14.88
C TRP A 56 -7.08 3.36 15.40
N ALA A 57 -7.20 4.61 14.97
CA ALA A 57 -8.31 5.49 15.34
C ALA A 57 -9.66 4.89 14.93
N SER A 58 -9.75 4.29 13.73
CA SER A 58 -10.96 3.60 13.24
C SER A 58 -11.34 2.42 14.12
N VAL A 59 -10.38 1.54 14.44
CA VAL A 59 -10.58 0.38 15.33
C VAL A 59 -10.98 0.83 16.75
N ALA A 60 -10.43 1.95 17.22
CA ALA A 60 -10.78 2.55 18.52
C ALA A 60 -12.10 3.35 18.51
N GLY A 61 -12.87 3.34 17.42
CA GLY A 61 -14.14 4.07 17.30
C GLY A 61 -14.00 5.59 17.12
N ARG A 62 -12.77 6.09 16.92
CA ARG A 62 -12.48 7.54 16.73
C ARG A 62 -12.56 7.92 15.26
N HIS A 63 -13.75 7.82 14.69
CA HIS A 63 -13.95 7.86 13.24
C HIS A 63 -13.56 9.19 12.58
N ALA A 64 -13.85 10.33 13.21
CA ALA A 64 -13.41 11.65 12.69
C ALA A 64 -11.87 11.76 12.69
N LEU A 65 -11.20 11.28 13.76
CA LEU A 65 -9.74 11.24 13.80
C LEU A 65 -9.18 10.34 12.70
N ALA A 66 -9.79 9.19 12.45
CA ALA A 66 -9.40 8.30 11.35
C ALA A 66 -9.46 8.99 10.00
N GLY A 67 -10.55 9.72 9.71
CA GLY A 67 -10.69 10.51 8.48
C GLY A 67 -9.64 11.61 8.37
N GLY A 68 -9.42 12.37 9.44
CA GLY A 68 -8.40 13.44 9.48
C GLY A 68 -6.97 12.95 9.29
N LEU A 69 -6.60 11.84 9.95
CA LEU A 69 -5.28 11.21 9.76
C LEU A 69 -5.10 10.67 8.34
N LEU A 70 -6.15 10.07 7.77
CA LEU A 70 -6.10 9.62 6.38
C LEU A 70 -5.95 10.79 5.41
N ALA A 71 -6.62 11.93 5.66
CA ALA A 71 -6.42 13.15 4.90
C ALA A 71 -4.97 13.65 4.98
N ALA A 72 -4.39 13.67 6.17
CA ALA A 72 -2.98 14.05 6.36
C ALA A 72 -2.03 13.16 5.55
N GLY A 73 -2.24 11.83 5.58
CA GLY A 73 -1.49 10.91 4.73
C GLY A 73 -1.70 11.19 3.23
N THR A 74 -2.94 11.50 2.82
CA THR A 74 -3.28 11.78 1.42
C THR A 74 -2.66 13.11 0.93
N LEU A 75 -2.52 14.10 1.81
CA LEU A 75 -1.84 15.36 1.49
C LEU A 75 -0.32 15.18 1.30
N LEU A 76 0.27 14.20 1.98
CA LEU A 76 1.67 13.85 1.79
C LEU A 76 1.88 13.08 0.47
N LYS A 77 1.01 12.12 0.18
CA LYS A 77 1.00 11.27 -1.02
C LYS A 77 -0.44 10.87 -1.33
N LEU A 78 -0.83 10.79 -2.58
CA LEU A 78 -2.23 10.52 -2.95
C LEU A 78 -2.72 9.11 -2.63
N TYR A 79 -1.84 8.11 -2.66
CA TYR A 79 -2.24 6.70 -2.55
C TYR A 79 -2.94 6.29 -1.23
N PRO A 80 -2.70 6.93 -0.06
CA PRO A 80 -3.47 6.63 1.14
C PRO A 80 -4.99 6.80 0.99
N ALA A 81 -5.45 7.67 0.07
CA ALA A 81 -6.87 7.84 -0.23
C ALA A 81 -7.54 6.51 -0.64
N ALA A 82 -6.78 5.55 -1.18
CA ALA A 82 -7.26 4.22 -1.53
C ALA A 82 -7.81 3.43 -0.31
N LEU A 83 -7.44 3.80 0.91
CA LEU A 83 -7.97 3.19 2.13
C LEU A 83 -9.30 3.79 2.60
N LEU A 84 -9.74 4.91 2.02
CA LEU A 84 -10.98 5.57 2.42
C LEU A 84 -12.20 4.64 2.38
N PRO A 85 -12.43 3.83 1.33
CA PRO A 85 -13.57 2.91 1.29
C PRO A 85 -13.58 1.88 2.43
N LEU A 86 -12.41 1.52 2.98
CA LEU A 86 -12.31 0.60 4.12
C LEU A 86 -12.83 1.18 5.42
N LEU A 87 -12.75 2.51 5.58
CA LEU A 87 -13.16 3.22 6.78
C LEU A 87 -14.66 3.58 6.76
N LEU A 88 -15.33 3.39 5.60
CA LEU A 88 -16.76 3.67 5.47
C LEU A 88 -17.61 2.55 6.07
N GLY A 89 -18.71 2.94 6.72
CA GLY A 89 -19.64 2.04 7.38
C GLY A 89 -20.69 2.83 8.17
N PRO A 90 -21.11 2.39 9.35
CA PRO A 90 -22.07 3.13 10.18
C PRO A 90 -21.63 4.57 10.52
N ALA A 91 -20.29 4.81 10.54
CA ALA A 91 -19.68 6.10 10.85
C ALA A 91 -19.18 6.84 9.58
N THR A 92 -19.79 6.62 8.43
CA THR A 92 -19.39 7.24 7.15
C THR A 92 -19.29 8.76 7.22
N LEU A 93 -20.29 9.45 7.80
CA LEU A 93 -20.32 10.91 7.84
C LEU A 93 -19.15 11.52 8.61
N PRO A 94 -18.80 11.11 9.85
CA PRO A 94 -17.64 11.67 10.55
C PRO A 94 -16.32 11.36 9.84
N VAL A 95 -16.17 10.20 9.18
CA VAL A 95 -14.96 9.87 8.41
C VAL A 95 -14.85 10.80 7.21
N LEU A 96 -15.89 10.88 6.36
CA LEU A 96 -15.87 11.68 5.14
C LEU A 96 -15.77 13.17 5.46
N GLY A 97 -16.49 13.66 6.47
CA GLY A 97 -16.46 15.06 6.89
C GLY A 97 -15.05 15.47 7.33
N ALA A 98 -14.41 14.67 8.18
CA ALA A 98 -13.05 14.97 8.65
C ALA A 98 -12.01 14.79 7.53
N PHE A 99 -12.16 13.80 6.65
CA PHE A 99 -11.28 13.61 5.50
C PHE A 99 -11.38 14.81 4.54
N ALA A 100 -12.59 15.20 4.14
CA ALA A 100 -12.82 16.34 3.25
C ALA A 100 -12.32 17.65 3.88
N ALA A 101 -12.64 17.90 5.16
CA ALA A 101 -12.16 19.07 5.87
C ALA A 101 -10.63 19.12 5.94
N GLY A 102 -9.97 17.98 6.19
CA GLY A 102 -8.52 17.87 6.21
C GLY A 102 -7.90 18.22 4.85
N LEU A 103 -8.46 17.72 3.75
CA LEU A 103 -8.01 18.06 2.39
C LEU A 103 -8.21 19.55 2.08
N VAL A 104 -9.38 20.09 2.38
CA VAL A 104 -9.68 21.54 2.16
C VAL A 104 -8.71 22.40 2.95
N LEU A 105 -8.51 22.13 4.24
CA LEU A 105 -7.58 22.89 5.08
C LEU A 105 -6.13 22.77 4.60
N GLY A 106 -5.72 21.59 4.13
CA GLY A 106 -4.36 21.36 3.62
C GLY A 106 -4.08 22.07 2.30
N TYR A 107 -5.08 22.14 1.39
CA TYR A 107 -4.95 22.83 0.11
C TYR A 107 -5.28 24.34 0.18
N ALA A 108 -6.01 24.80 1.19
CA ALA A 108 -6.42 26.19 1.32
C ALA A 108 -5.26 27.21 1.18
N PRO A 109 -4.07 27.01 1.79
CA PRO A 109 -2.96 27.94 1.67
C PRO A 109 -2.43 28.12 0.25
N VAL A 110 -2.62 27.14 -0.62
CA VAL A 110 -2.11 27.09 -2.00
C VAL A 110 -3.20 27.17 -3.05
N ALA A 111 -4.47 27.35 -2.64
CA ALA A 111 -5.63 27.33 -3.53
C ALA A 111 -5.58 28.41 -4.61
N SER A 112 -4.90 29.55 -4.37
CA SER A 112 -4.71 30.61 -5.36
C SER A 112 -3.91 30.15 -6.60
N GLY A 113 -3.13 29.05 -6.47
CA GLY A 113 -2.40 28.46 -7.59
C GLY A 113 -3.28 27.70 -8.59
N GLY A 114 -4.57 27.47 -8.29
CA GLY A 114 -5.48 26.70 -9.14
C GLY A 114 -4.90 25.30 -9.47
N LEU A 115 -4.96 24.91 -10.75
CA LEU A 115 -4.44 23.61 -11.19
C LEU A 115 -2.92 23.47 -11.11
N SER A 116 -2.17 24.56 -11.01
CA SER A 116 -0.71 24.49 -10.85
C SER A 116 -0.29 23.84 -9.54
N VAL A 117 -1.18 23.75 -8.56
CA VAL A 117 -0.97 23.02 -7.30
C VAL A 117 -0.70 21.52 -7.55
N LEU A 118 -1.18 20.96 -8.65
CA LEU A 118 -0.88 19.57 -9.04
C LEU A 118 0.58 19.36 -9.41
N GLY A 119 1.32 20.45 -9.69
CA GLY A 119 2.76 20.40 -9.99
C GLY A 119 3.06 19.46 -11.16
N SER A 120 4.03 18.56 -10.97
CA SER A 120 4.46 17.58 -11.97
C SER A 120 3.58 16.31 -12.03
N LEU A 121 2.56 16.18 -11.18
CA LEU A 121 1.77 14.94 -11.07
C LEU A 121 1.21 14.45 -12.41
N PRO A 122 0.58 15.29 -13.27
CA PRO A 122 0.07 14.81 -14.56
C PRO A 122 1.16 14.26 -15.47
N ARG A 123 2.34 14.90 -15.50
CA ARG A 123 3.50 14.45 -16.26
C ARG A 123 4.08 13.16 -15.68
N TYR A 124 4.23 13.10 -14.36
CA TYR A 124 4.71 11.93 -13.65
C TYR A 124 3.90 10.66 -13.95
N LEU A 125 2.57 10.77 -14.01
CA LEU A 125 1.71 9.62 -14.31
C LEU A 125 1.90 9.05 -15.72
N VAL A 126 2.42 9.86 -16.67
CA VAL A 126 2.61 9.48 -18.06
C VAL A 126 4.07 9.16 -18.40
N GLU A 127 5.01 9.96 -17.90
CA GLU A 127 6.41 9.96 -18.35
C GLU A 127 7.36 9.15 -17.47
N GLU A 128 6.95 8.79 -16.24
CA GLU A 128 7.83 8.07 -15.33
C GLU A 128 7.84 6.56 -15.60
N TYR A 129 9.02 5.98 -15.84
CA TYR A 129 9.24 4.59 -16.21
C TYR A 129 10.35 3.90 -15.42
N PHE A 130 10.67 4.35 -14.21
CA PHE A 130 11.73 3.75 -13.39
C PHE A 130 11.51 2.26 -13.16
N ASN A 131 10.37 1.88 -12.59
CA ASN A 131 9.98 0.49 -12.35
C ASN A 131 8.47 0.34 -12.63
N PRO A 132 8.08 0.15 -13.90
CA PRO A 132 6.68 0.05 -14.27
C PRO A 132 5.96 -1.04 -13.47
N GLY A 133 4.79 -0.73 -12.94
CA GLY A 133 3.93 -1.69 -12.26
C GLY A 133 3.50 -2.84 -13.16
N LEU A 134 2.93 -3.89 -12.56
CA LEU A 134 2.57 -5.12 -13.26
C LEU A 134 1.64 -4.85 -14.46
N LEU A 135 0.61 -4.01 -14.27
CA LEU A 135 -0.34 -3.70 -15.35
C LEU A 135 0.32 -2.91 -16.47
N ARG A 136 1.10 -1.89 -16.14
CA ARG A 136 1.80 -1.05 -17.13
C ARG A 136 2.81 -1.83 -17.96
N SER A 137 3.42 -2.86 -17.38
CA SER A 137 4.34 -3.75 -18.10
C SER A 137 3.66 -4.51 -19.25
N VAL A 138 2.32 -4.62 -19.23
CA VAL A 138 1.53 -5.35 -20.22
C VAL A 138 0.67 -4.40 -21.06
N VAL A 139 0.09 -3.38 -20.43
CA VAL A 139 -0.82 -2.42 -21.06
C VAL A 139 -0.40 -1.01 -20.67
N ASP A 140 0.36 -0.38 -21.55
CA ASP A 140 0.81 1.01 -21.36
C ASP A 140 -0.27 1.99 -21.83
N PHE A 141 -1.33 2.12 -21.04
CA PHE A 141 -2.42 3.07 -21.27
C PHE A 141 -2.92 3.64 -19.93
N PRO A 142 -2.53 4.88 -19.56
CA PRO A 142 -2.81 5.46 -18.25
C PRO A 142 -4.29 5.45 -17.85
N GLY A 143 -5.21 5.56 -18.81
CA GLY A 143 -6.65 5.48 -18.53
C GLY A 143 -7.10 4.09 -18.07
N ILE A 144 -6.55 3.02 -18.62
CA ILE A 144 -6.84 1.65 -18.21
C ILE A 144 -6.23 1.38 -16.81
N GLU A 145 -5.02 1.87 -16.56
CA GLU A 145 -4.36 1.74 -15.26
C GLU A 145 -5.20 2.43 -14.16
N ALA A 146 -5.61 3.67 -14.38
CA ALA A 146 -6.43 4.42 -13.45
C ALA A 146 -7.79 3.74 -13.21
N ALA A 147 -8.44 3.25 -14.27
CA ALA A 147 -9.70 2.54 -14.17
C ALA A 147 -9.55 1.22 -13.39
N ALA A 148 -8.54 0.40 -13.71
CA ALA A 148 -8.27 -0.87 -13.04
C ALA A 148 -7.98 -0.65 -11.56
N LEU A 149 -7.17 0.34 -11.22
CA LEU A 149 -6.86 0.70 -9.83
C LEU A 149 -8.13 1.16 -9.08
N THR A 150 -8.93 2.01 -9.71
CA THR A 150 -10.19 2.48 -9.11
C THR A 150 -11.14 1.31 -8.84
N VAL A 151 -11.36 0.45 -9.83
CA VAL A 151 -12.22 -0.74 -9.69
C VAL A 151 -11.68 -1.65 -8.60
N TRP A 152 -10.38 -1.91 -8.56
CA TRP A 152 -9.76 -2.73 -7.53
C TRP A 152 -9.97 -2.17 -6.12
N VAL A 153 -9.70 -0.88 -5.93
CA VAL A 153 -9.85 -0.19 -4.63
C VAL A 153 -11.29 -0.24 -4.15
N LEU A 154 -12.25 0.06 -5.02
CA LEU A 154 -13.67 0.02 -4.68
C LEU A 154 -14.14 -1.40 -4.38
N TRP A 155 -13.77 -2.35 -5.23
CA TRP A 155 -14.11 -3.77 -5.02
C TRP A 155 -13.57 -4.28 -3.69
N MET A 156 -12.24 -4.19 -3.48
CA MET A 156 -11.61 -4.72 -2.28
C MET A 156 -12.02 -3.93 -1.02
N GLY A 157 -12.23 -2.63 -1.14
CA GLY A 157 -12.67 -1.77 -0.05
C GLY A 157 -14.09 -2.06 0.43
N LEU A 158 -14.99 -2.43 -0.49
CA LEU A 158 -16.39 -2.70 -0.18
C LEU A 158 -16.69 -4.17 0.10
N CYS A 159 -15.85 -5.09 -0.38
CA CYS A 159 -15.94 -6.52 -0.10
C CYS A 159 -15.42 -6.87 1.30
N ARG A 160 -15.83 -8.03 1.81
CA ARG A 160 -15.31 -8.65 3.05
C ARG A 160 -15.37 -7.72 4.26
N ARG A 161 -16.44 -6.94 4.42
CA ARG A 161 -16.60 -5.96 5.51
C ARG A 161 -16.50 -6.56 6.92
N GLU A 162 -16.74 -7.85 7.07
CA GLU A 162 -16.62 -8.57 8.33
C GLU A 162 -15.17 -8.88 8.74
N ALA A 163 -14.23 -8.86 7.79
CA ALA A 163 -12.84 -9.11 8.10
C ALA A 163 -12.21 -7.91 8.85
N PRO A 164 -11.25 -8.17 9.75
CA PRO A 164 -10.52 -7.11 10.43
C PRO A 164 -9.90 -6.10 9.45
N LEU A 165 -9.86 -4.82 9.85
CA LEU A 165 -9.41 -3.74 8.98
C LEU A 165 -8.05 -3.98 8.31
N PRO A 166 -6.99 -4.47 9.01
CA PRO A 166 -5.71 -4.77 8.35
C PRO A 166 -5.81 -5.88 7.29
N ALA A 167 -6.68 -6.88 7.50
CA ALA A 167 -6.88 -7.96 6.54
C ALA A 167 -7.59 -7.48 5.25
N ARG A 168 -8.35 -6.39 5.34
CA ARG A 168 -8.96 -5.70 4.20
C ARG A 168 -7.98 -4.72 3.55
N ALA A 169 -7.12 -4.09 4.35
CA ALA A 169 -6.11 -3.15 3.87
C ALA A 169 -5.03 -3.84 3.03
N LEU A 170 -4.61 -5.04 3.39
CA LEU A 170 -3.56 -5.78 2.68
C LEU A 170 -3.83 -5.91 1.17
N PRO A 171 -4.99 -6.43 0.69
CA PRO A 171 -5.25 -6.52 -0.75
C PRO A 171 -5.44 -5.15 -1.42
N VAL A 172 -5.95 -4.13 -0.71
CA VAL A 172 -6.06 -2.77 -1.27
C VAL A 172 -4.67 -2.21 -1.50
N ILE A 173 -3.79 -2.25 -0.50
CA ILE A 173 -2.41 -1.74 -0.61
C ILE A 173 -1.63 -2.55 -1.65
N GLY A 174 -1.73 -3.88 -1.62
CA GLY A 174 -1.08 -4.74 -2.59
C GLY A 174 -1.50 -4.42 -4.02
N GLY A 175 -2.80 -4.19 -4.26
CA GLY A 175 -3.29 -3.78 -5.57
C GLY A 175 -2.79 -2.40 -5.99
N VAL A 176 -2.76 -1.42 -5.07
CA VAL A 176 -2.18 -0.10 -5.36
C VAL A 176 -0.73 -0.25 -5.80
N LEU A 177 0.08 -1.05 -5.12
CA LEU A 177 1.47 -1.28 -5.48
C LEU A 177 1.62 -1.95 -6.84
N LEU A 178 0.87 -3.02 -7.11
CA LEU A 178 1.02 -3.82 -8.33
C LEU A 178 0.38 -3.19 -9.56
N LEU A 179 -0.68 -2.37 -9.38
CA LEU A 179 -1.39 -1.70 -10.47
C LEU A 179 -0.93 -0.25 -10.68
N SER A 180 -0.08 0.28 -9.79
CA SER A 180 0.50 1.61 -9.94
C SER A 180 1.32 1.71 -11.23
N PRO A 181 1.32 2.89 -11.90
CA PRO A 181 2.18 3.10 -13.08
C PRO A 181 3.67 2.87 -12.77
N ASN A 182 4.10 3.16 -11.55
CA ASN A 182 5.46 2.92 -11.08
C ASN A 182 5.47 2.32 -9.69
N LEU A 183 6.45 1.46 -9.44
CA LEU A 183 6.65 0.78 -8.17
C LEU A 183 8.04 1.10 -7.61
N PHE A 184 8.19 2.25 -7.00
CA PHE A 184 9.40 2.57 -6.26
C PHE A 184 9.46 1.75 -4.95
N PRO A 185 10.64 1.28 -4.51
CA PRO A 185 10.76 0.50 -3.29
C PRO A 185 10.09 1.15 -2.07
N TRP A 186 10.31 2.44 -1.86
CA TRP A 186 9.73 3.18 -0.73
C TRP A 186 8.19 3.27 -0.75
N TYR A 187 7.55 3.05 -1.90
CA TYR A 187 6.08 2.99 -1.96
C TYR A 187 5.50 1.83 -1.16
N ALA A 188 6.28 0.80 -0.88
CA ALA A 188 5.81 -0.31 -0.07
C ALA A 188 5.97 -0.09 1.45
N LEU A 189 6.51 1.04 1.91
CA LEU A 189 6.68 1.32 3.34
C LEU A 189 5.37 1.23 4.13
N TRP A 190 4.26 1.69 3.57
CA TRP A 190 2.94 1.64 4.22
C TRP A 190 2.30 0.24 4.25
N LEU A 191 2.83 -0.70 3.47
CA LEU A 191 2.44 -2.11 3.52
C LEU A 191 3.01 -2.80 4.78
N VAL A 192 4.24 -2.45 5.15
CA VAL A 192 5.00 -3.17 6.20
C VAL A 192 4.26 -3.24 7.55
N PRO A 193 3.67 -2.15 8.08
CA PRO A 193 2.92 -2.23 9.33
C PRO A 193 1.66 -3.11 9.24
N VAL A 194 1.05 -3.20 8.05
CA VAL A 194 -0.09 -4.11 7.85
C VAL A 194 0.34 -5.57 7.96
N LEU A 195 1.55 -5.89 7.49
CA LEU A 195 2.13 -7.23 7.61
C LEU A 195 2.42 -7.64 9.07
N ALA A 196 2.60 -6.68 9.98
CA ALA A 196 2.69 -7.00 11.41
C ALA A 196 1.35 -7.49 11.97
N ALA A 197 0.23 -6.92 11.51
CA ALA A 197 -1.10 -7.36 11.91
C ALA A 197 -1.56 -8.63 11.19
N VAL A 198 -1.25 -8.76 9.90
CA VAL A 198 -1.62 -9.86 9.01
C VAL A 198 -0.36 -10.39 8.30
N PRO A 199 0.43 -11.24 8.98
CA PRO A 199 1.67 -11.76 8.39
C PRO A 199 1.41 -12.55 7.11
N SER A 200 2.14 -12.20 6.06
CA SER A 200 2.12 -12.89 4.77
C SER A 200 3.56 -13.03 4.28
N LEU A 201 4.08 -14.25 4.29
CA LEU A 201 5.46 -14.51 3.88
C LEU A 201 5.77 -14.01 2.46
N PRO A 202 4.91 -14.22 1.45
CA PRO A 202 5.15 -13.67 0.11
C PRO A 202 5.31 -12.14 0.10
N TRP A 203 4.46 -11.42 0.83
CA TRP A 203 4.54 -9.96 0.91
C TRP A 203 5.73 -9.47 1.73
N ILE A 204 6.09 -10.17 2.82
CA ILE A 204 7.29 -9.84 3.61
C ILE A 204 8.54 -10.04 2.75
N ALA A 205 8.64 -11.15 2.02
CA ALA A 205 9.76 -11.40 1.12
C ALA A 205 9.81 -10.39 -0.03
N PHE A 206 8.64 -10.02 -0.59
CA PHE A 206 8.53 -9.02 -1.64
C PHE A 206 9.09 -7.66 -1.20
N THR A 207 8.84 -7.21 0.05
CA THR A 207 9.44 -5.96 0.53
C THR A 207 10.97 -5.95 0.51
N GLY A 208 11.59 -7.13 0.68
CA GLY A 208 13.05 -7.27 0.55
C GLY A 208 13.53 -7.30 -0.91
N THR A 209 12.78 -8.00 -1.79
CA THR A 209 13.16 -8.12 -3.20
C THR A 209 12.93 -6.84 -4.01
N LEU A 210 12.13 -5.89 -3.52
CA LEU A 210 11.97 -4.57 -4.15
C LEU A 210 13.29 -3.82 -4.34
N ALA A 211 14.31 -4.11 -3.54
CA ALA A 211 15.66 -3.55 -3.72
C ALA A 211 16.25 -3.88 -5.11
N MET A 212 15.75 -4.92 -5.80
CA MET A 212 16.18 -5.24 -7.16
C MET A 212 15.86 -4.12 -8.16
N ALA A 213 14.89 -3.25 -7.87
CA ALA A 213 14.61 -2.08 -8.70
C ALA A 213 15.84 -1.15 -8.86
N TYR A 214 16.74 -1.10 -7.88
CA TYR A 214 17.96 -0.28 -7.95
C TYR A 214 18.98 -0.78 -8.97
N THR A 215 18.84 -2.00 -9.49
CA THR A 215 19.66 -2.47 -10.63
C THR A 215 19.42 -1.63 -11.88
N PHE A 216 18.35 -0.84 -11.93
CA PHE A 216 18.09 0.17 -12.95
C PHE A 216 19.31 1.04 -13.24
N PHE A 217 20.01 1.50 -12.18
CA PHE A 217 21.16 2.38 -12.28
C PHE A 217 22.45 1.67 -12.67
N LEU A 218 22.44 0.34 -12.79
CA LEU A 218 23.60 -0.45 -13.19
C LEU A 218 23.66 -0.73 -14.71
N GLN A 219 22.64 -0.28 -15.46
CA GLN A 219 22.51 -0.50 -16.89
C GLN A 219 22.79 0.80 -17.67
N ASP A 220 23.29 0.65 -18.90
CA ASP A 220 23.39 1.73 -19.88
C ASP A 220 22.83 1.23 -21.23
N PRO A 221 21.70 1.74 -21.73
CA PRO A 221 20.82 2.74 -21.09
C PRO A 221 20.15 2.21 -19.80
N TRP A 222 19.76 3.12 -18.91
CA TRP A 222 19.13 2.79 -17.64
C TRP A 222 17.87 1.93 -17.83
N ALA A 223 17.90 0.74 -17.25
CA ALA A 223 16.80 -0.21 -17.30
C ALA A 223 16.91 -1.24 -16.16
N ILE A 224 15.80 -1.79 -15.71
CA ILE A 224 15.82 -2.95 -14.81
C ILE A 224 15.96 -4.21 -15.65
N PRO A 225 17.05 -5.00 -15.47
CA PRO A 225 17.23 -6.25 -16.21
C PRO A 225 16.12 -7.25 -15.87
N TRP A 226 15.75 -8.08 -16.84
CA TRP A 226 14.65 -9.04 -16.70
C TRP A 226 14.81 -9.98 -15.49
N TRP A 227 16.04 -10.41 -15.19
CA TRP A 227 16.32 -11.28 -14.06
C TRP A 227 16.03 -10.59 -12.71
N ALA A 228 16.33 -9.30 -12.60
CA ALA A 228 16.03 -8.52 -11.39
C ALA A 228 14.52 -8.38 -11.18
N ARG A 229 13.76 -8.16 -12.26
CA ARG A 229 12.30 -8.19 -12.20
C ARG A 229 11.75 -9.57 -11.83
N ALA A 230 12.36 -10.64 -12.35
CA ALA A 230 11.98 -12.00 -11.97
C ALA A 230 12.22 -12.24 -10.47
N VAL A 231 13.35 -11.81 -9.93
CA VAL A 231 13.65 -11.89 -8.48
C VAL A 231 12.69 -11.04 -7.65
N GLU A 232 12.38 -9.82 -8.11
CA GLU A 232 11.42 -8.92 -7.46
C GLU A 232 10.04 -9.59 -7.33
N ALA A 233 9.53 -10.16 -8.42
CA ALA A 233 8.20 -10.77 -8.48
C ALA A 233 8.12 -12.18 -7.88
N ALA A 234 9.24 -12.90 -7.76
CA ALA A 234 9.29 -14.30 -7.37
C ALA A 234 8.52 -14.62 -6.07
N PRO A 235 8.61 -13.84 -4.97
CA PRO A 235 7.88 -14.16 -3.75
C PRO A 235 6.36 -14.15 -3.94
N LEU A 236 5.83 -13.20 -4.70
CA LEU A 236 4.40 -13.11 -4.95
C LEU A 236 3.93 -14.19 -5.93
N ALA A 237 4.71 -14.49 -6.97
CA ALA A 237 4.43 -15.57 -7.90
C ALA A 237 4.42 -16.93 -7.18
N ALA A 238 5.41 -17.20 -6.32
CA ALA A 238 5.45 -18.41 -5.50
C ALA A 238 4.25 -18.52 -4.55
N GLY A 239 3.87 -17.40 -3.90
CA GLY A 239 2.69 -17.33 -3.04
C GLY A 239 1.40 -17.62 -3.78
N ALA A 240 1.22 -17.05 -4.97
CA ALA A 240 0.07 -17.29 -5.83
C ALA A 240 0.03 -18.76 -6.32
N GLY A 241 1.17 -19.29 -6.76
CA GLY A 241 1.29 -20.68 -7.17
C GLY A 241 0.94 -21.67 -6.06
N TRP A 242 1.44 -21.41 -4.84
CA TRP A 242 1.11 -22.21 -3.67
C TRP A 242 -0.38 -22.16 -3.30
N TRP A 243 -0.99 -20.98 -3.39
CA TRP A 243 -2.41 -20.80 -3.13
C TRP A 243 -3.27 -21.55 -4.16
N LEU A 244 -2.93 -21.47 -5.45
CA LEU A 244 -3.58 -22.21 -6.52
C LEU A 244 -3.43 -23.72 -6.33
N TYR A 245 -2.20 -24.22 -6.03
CA TYR A 245 -1.93 -25.61 -5.78
C TYR A 245 -2.81 -26.17 -4.64
N ARG A 246 -2.96 -25.43 -3.52
CA ARG A 246 -3.81 -25.85 -2.40
C ARG A 246 -5.30 -25.88 -2.71
N ARG A 247 -5.74 -25.15 -3.71
CA ARG A 247 -7.16 -25.10 -4.14
C ARG A 247 -7.46 -26.02 -5.31
N TRP A 248 -6.43 -26.57 -5.95
CA TRP A 248 -6.61 -27.51 -7.05
C TRP A 248 -7.05 -28.87 -6.50
N PRO A 249 -8.24 -29.38 -6.86
CA PRO A 249 -8.70 -30.67 -6.39
C PRO A 249 -7.94 -31.76 -7.14
N LEU A 250 -6.78 -32.19 -6.61
CA LEU A 250 -6.00 -33.29 -7.19
C LEU A 250 -6.79 -34.61 -7.21
N ASP A 251 -7.80 -34.74 -6.31
CA ASP A 251 -8.66 -35.92 -6.23
C ASP A 251 -9.59 -36.03 -7.45
N ALA A 252 -9.95 -34.93 -8.11
CA ALA A 252 -10.82 -34.95 -9.29
C ALA A 252 -10.17 -35.52 -10.55
N LEU A 253 -8.84 -35.64 -10.59
CA LEU A 253 -8.11 -36.27 -11.70
C LEU A 253 -7.94 -37.78 -11.49
N ALA A 254 -7.84 -38.24 -10.24
CA ALA A 254 -7.75 -39.66 -9.93
C ALA A 254 -9.06 -40.44 -10.23
N GLU A 255 -10.23 -39.79 -10.04
CA GLU A 255 -11.53 -40.38 -10.35
C GLU A 255 -11.89 -40.42 -11.83
N ARG A 256 -11.18 -39.69 -12.71
CA ARG A 256 -11.37 -39.71 -14.18
C ARG A 256 -10.49 -40.75 -14.88
N SER A 257 -9.57 -41.36 -14.18
CA SER A 257 -8.63 -42.35 -14.70
C SER A 257 -8.90 -43.77 -14.19
N ALA A 258 -9.95 -43.97 -13.41
CA ALA A 258 -10.50 -45.24 -12.97
C ALA A 258 -11.82 -45.54 -13.70
#